data_0674cff26777a821ba3b0d6e681d0eb3
#
_entry.id   0674cff26777a821ba3b0d6e681d0eb3
#
_cell.length_a   1.000
_cell.length_b   1.000
_cell.length_c   1.000
_cell.angle_alpha   90.00
_cell.angle_beta   90.00
_cell.angle_gamma   90.00
#
_symmetry.space_group_name_H-M   'P 1'
#
loop_
_entity.id
_entity.type
_entity.pdbx_description
1 polymer ?
#
loop_
_entity_poly.entity_id
_entity_poly.type
_entity_poly.pdbx_seq_one_letter_code
_entity_poly.pdbx_strand_id
1 'polypeptide(L)'
;MSNDALYYLEKIMRFGSKNGVLSFVNLESEKNNKSAEDLKRYAEFFKDRTSFERLKYLNAEAINDHGIQSKHMQDFATKIKAYYEQKKQVKRELKDLQREQDFWTKSSQSKVSVPVGWDINHKEVCFEIGEAQNHTLICGRSGSGKSNFLHVLIQNLAFYYAPNEIQLFLLDYKEGVEFNAYAKEGILEHARLVSVTSSVGFGVSFLSWLDKETKKRGELFKQFSNVKDLSDYRKHGEMPRLIVVVDEFQVLFSDSTSKEKEKVEAYFNHPA
;
A
#
# COMPACT_ATOMS: atom_id res chain seq x y z
N MET A 1 -0.19 -12.96 -34.73
CA MET A 1 0.43 -12.01 -33.76
C MET A 1 1.35 -11.08 -34.53
N SER A 2 1.40 -9.78 -34.16
CA SER A 2 2.38 -8.85 -34.72
C SER A 2 3.79 -9.22 -34.22
N ASN A 3 4.83 -8.90 -35.00
CA ASN A 3 6.21 -9.12 -34.59
C ASN A 3 6.57 -8.43 -33.28
N ASP A 4 5.93 -7.30 -32.98
CA ASP A 4 6.11 -6.55 -31.74
C ASP A 4 5.53 -7.28 -30.53
N ALA A 5 4.34 -7.90 -30.68
CA ALA A 5 3.74 -8.67 -29.60
C ALA A 5 4.57 -9.89 -29.23
N LEU A 6 5.18 -10.54 -30.21
CA LEU A 6 6.12 -11.66 -30.05
C LEU A 6 7.38 -11.22 -29.30
N TYR A 7 7.96 -10.08 -29.70
CA TYR A 7 9.14 -9.52 -29.05
C TYR A 7 8.90 -9.22 -27.56
N TYR A 8 7.76 -8.58 -27.22
CA TYR A 8 7.43 -8.28 -25.83
C TYR A 8 7.14 -9.55 -25.02
N LEU A 9 6.45 -10.52 -25.61
CA LEU A 9 6.18 -11.80 -24.96
C LEU A 9 7.49 -12.52 -24.63
N GLU A 10 8.42 -12.58 -25.58
CA GLU A 10 9.75 -13.16 -25.38
C GLU A 10 10.48 -12.48 -24.22
N LYS A 11 10.45 -11.15 -24.19
CA LYS A 11 11.10 -10.37 -23.15
C LYS A 11 10.51 -10.62 -21.76
N ILE A 12 9.18 -10.68 -21.65
CA ILE A 12 8.48 -11.01 -20.43
C ILE A 12 8.83 -12.43 -19.96
N MET A 13 8.89 -13.39 -20.85
CA MET A 13 9.21 -14.77 -20.53
C MET A 13 10.68 -14.99 -20.12
N ARG A 14 11.61 -14.27 -20.72
CA ARG A 14 13.06 -14.32 -20.36
C ARG A 14 13.37 -13.67 -19.02
N PHE A 15 12.76 -12.54 -18.74
CA PHE A 15 13.14 -11.70 -17.59
C PHE A 15 12.07 -11.65 -16.49
N GLY A 16 10.81 -11.95 -16.83
CA GLY A 16 9.68 -11.79 -15.92
C GLY A 16 9.79 -12.64 -14.66
N SER A 17 10.22 -13.90 -14.78
CA SER A 17 10.31 -14.82 -13.63
C SER A 17 11.30 -14.36 -12.56
N LYS A 18 12.40 -13.69 -12.96
CA LYS A 18 13.37 -13.10 -12.03
C LYS A 18 12.81 -11.88 -11.30
N ASN A 19 11.79 -11.26 -11.88
CA ASN A 19 11.10 -10.08 -11.34
C ASN A 19 9.71 -10.41 -10.77
N GLY A 20 9.45 -11.69 -10.46
CA GLY A 20 8.18 -12.14 -9.88
C GLY A 20 7.00 -12.20 -10.86
N VAL A 21 7.25 -12.05 -12.17
CA VAL A 21 6.19 -12.13 -13.20
C VAL A 21 6.07 -13.57 -13.69
N LEU A 22 4.90 -14.19 -13.47
CA LEU A 22 4.52 -15.48 -14.00
C LEU A 22 3.63 -15.28 -15.23
N SER A 23 3.97 -15.95 -16.32
CA SER A 23 3.23 -15.84 -17.59
C SER A 23 2.60 -17.16 -17.95
N PHE A 24 1.29 -17.15 -18.22
CA PHE A 24 0.55 -18.27 -18.79
C PHE A 24 0.18 -17.89 -20.23
N VAL A 25 0.61 -18.70 -21.17
CA VAL A 25 0.32 -18.48 -22.59
C VAL A 25 -0.51 -19.62 -23.11
N ASN A 26 -1.72 -19.32 -23.57
CA ASN A 26 -2.58 -20.24 -24.30
C ASN A 26 -2.43 -19.96 -25.81
N LEU A 27 -2.07 -20.97 -26.58
CA LEU A 27 -1.95 -20.90 -28.03
C LEU A 27 -3.07 -21.74 -28.64
N GLU A 28 -4.03 -21.06 -29.28
CA GLU A 28 -5.02 -21.76 -30.13
C GLU A 28 -4.36 -22.13 -31.44
N SER A 29 -4.37 -23.43 -31.78
CA SER A 29 -3.96 -23.89 -33.07
C SER A 29 -5.11 -23.74 -34.06
N GLU A 30 -5.08 -22.69 -34.88
CA GLU A 30 -5.92 -22.66 -36.09
C GLU A 30 -5.44 -23.75 -37.06
N LYS A 31 -6.37 -24.42 -37.74
CA LYS A 31 -6.15 -25.55 -38.68
C LYS A 31 -5.26 -25.22 -39.91
N ASN A 32 -4.55 -24.11 -39.93
CA ASN A 32 -3.72 -23.67 -41.04
C ASN A 32 -2.23 -23.84 -40.73
N ASN A 33 -1.47 -24.38 -41.67
CA ASN A 33 -0.05 -24.74 -41.61
C ASN A 33 0.95 -23.71 -41.06
N LYS A 34 0.58 -22.44 -40.94
CA LYS A 34 1.41 -21.41 -40.32
C LYS A 34 1.55 -21.59 -38.81
N SER A 35 0.59 -22.20 -38.15
CA SER A 35 0.63 -22.43 -36.69
C SER A 35 1.67 -23.48 -36.29
N ALA A 36 2.02 -24.43 -37.14
CA ALA A 36 3.00 -25.48 -36.83
C ALA A 36 4.44 -24.94 -36.81
N GLU A 37 4.77 -23.98 -37.65
CA GLU A 37 6.09 -23.31 -37.64
C GLU A 37 6.20 -22.35 -36.43
N ASP A 38 5.16 -21.61 -36.12
CA ASP A 38 5.12 -20.77 -34.96
C ASP A 38 5.21 -21.60 -33.66
N LEU A 39 4.51 -22.72 -33.56
CA LEU A 39 4.61 -23.65 -32.44
C LEU A 39 6.00 -24.26 -32.28
N LYS A 40 6.71 -24.59 -33.38
CA LYS A 40 8.12 -25.00 -33.33
C LYS A 40 9.04 -23.92 -32.80
N ARG A 41 8.83 -22.71 -33.23
CA ARG A 41 9.61 -21.53 -32.77
C ARG A 41 9.38 -21.26 -31.30
N TYR A 42 8.15 -21.40 -30.83
CA TYR A 42 7.83 -21.31 -29.41
C TYR A 42 8.39 -22.50 -28.61
N ALA A 43 8.32 -23.70 -29.13
CA ALA A 43 8.92 -24.88 -28.51
C ALA A 43 10.43 -24.75 -28.32
N GLU A 44 11.12 -24.16 -29.30
CA GLU A 44 12.56 -23.86 -29.17
C GLU A 44 12.86 -22.82 -28.10
N PHE A 45 12.01 -21.81 -27.97
CA PHE A 45 12.13 -20.80 -26.91
C PHE A 45 11.95 -21.39 -25.50
N PHE A 46 11.10 -22.41 -25.34
CA PHE A 46 10.88 -23.07 -24.07
C PHE A 46 11.89 -24.20 -23.78
N LYS A 47 12.69 -24.64 -24.76
CA LYS A 47 13.66 -25.73 -24.61
C LYS A 47 14.70 -25.50 -23.51
N ASP A 48 15.04 -24.26 -23.23
CA ASP A 48 16.06 -23.91 -22.24
C ASP A 48 15.52 -23.78 -20.80
N ARG A 49 14.28 -24.23 -20.53
CA ARG A 49 13.69 -24.11 -19.18
C ARG A 49 13.18 -25.42 -18.66
N THR A 50 13.60 -25.76 -17.43
CA THR A 50 13.28 -26.98 -16.68
C THR A 50 11.78 -27.29 -16.53
N SER A 51 10.90 -26.31 -16.68
CA SER A 51 9.46 -26.48 -16.70
C SER A 51 8.92 -27.12 -17.98
N PHE A 52 9.63 -26.98 -19.12
CA PHE A 52 9.21 -27.53 -20.40
C PHE A 52 9.61 -29.02 -20.55
N GLU A 53 10.68 -29.46 -19.95
CA GLU A 53 11.04 -30.89 -19.93
C GLU A 53 10.00 -31.72 -19.20
N ARG A 54 9.36 -31.19 -18.17
CA ARG A 54 8.21 -31.84 -17.52
C ARG A 54 6.99 -31.95 -18.44
N LEU A 55 6.74 -30.98 -19.30
CA LEU A 55 5.68 -31.03 -20.30
C LEU A 55 6.01 -31.97 -21.45
N LYS A 56 7.29 -32.28 -21.69
CA LYS A 56 7.76 -33.25 -22.69
C LYS A 56 7.39 -34.69 -22.34
N TYR A 57 7.17 -34.99 -21.07
CA TYR A 57 6.67 -36.28 -20.57
C TYR A 57 5.15 -36.37 -20.51
N LEU A 58 4.45 -35.27 -20.59
CA LEU A 58 3.03 -35.24 -20.91
C LEU A 58 2.97 -35.39 -22.43
N ASN A 59 2.63 -36.60 -22.86
CA ASN A 59 2.52 -36.99 -24.27
C ASN A 59 1.89 -35.84 -25.06
N ALA A 60 2.52 -35.37 -26.14
CA ALA A 60 2.00 -34.24 -26.93
C ALA A 60 0.57 -34.50 -27.44
N GLU A 61 0.15 -35.75 -27.53
CA GLU A 61 -1.24 -36.17 -27.79
C GLU A 61 -2.18 -35.84 -26.61
N ALA A 62 -1.69 -35.76 -25.38
CA ALA A 62 -2.50 -35.33 -24.23
C ALA A 62 -2.80 -33.82 -24.20
N ILE A 63 -2.03 -33.02 -24.99
CA ILE A 63 -2.27 -31.62 -25.22
C ILE A 63 -3.23 -31.41 -26.40
N ASN A 64 -3.35 -32.39 -27.27
CA ASN A 64 -4.35 -32.44 -28.33
C ASN A 64 -5.68 -32.98 -27.78
N ASP A 65 -6.47 -32.10 -27.28
CA ASP A 65 -7.92 -32.05 -27.39
C ASP A 65 -8.76 -33.23 -26.89
N HIS A 66 -8.25 -33.99 -25.94
CA HIS A 66 -9.19 -34.68 -25.04
C HIS A 66 -9.47 -33.70 -23.91
N GLY A 67 -10.21 -32.64 -24.27
CA GLY A 67 -10.56 -31.58 -23.38
C GLY A 67 -10.91 -32.14 -22.01
N ILE A 68 -10.31 -31.55 -20.96
CA ILE A 68 -10.76 -31.80 -19.59
C ILE A 68 -12.28 -31.80 -19.68
N GLN A 69 -12.90 -32.96 -19.45
CA GLN A 69 -14.35 -33.09 -19.63
C GLN A 69 -15.02 -31.94 -18.91
N SER A 70 -15.96 -31.27 -19.53
CA SER A 70 -16.61 -30.07 -19.00
C SER A 70 -17.09 -30.26 -17.56
N LYS A 71 -17.42 -31.49 -17.18
CA LYS A 71 -17.75 -31.90 -15.81
C LYS A 71 -16.57 -31.70 -14.84
N HIS A 72 -15.35 -32.10 -15.19
CA HIS A 72 -14.17 -31.94 -14.34
C HIS A 72 -13.79 -30.44 -14.20
N MET A 73 -13.99 -29.64 -15.25
CA MET A 73 -13.81 -28.19 -15.18
C MET A 73 -14.86 -27.53 -14.28
N GLN A 74 -16.12 -27.98 -14.38
CA GLN A 74 -17.18 -27.49 -13.51
C GLN A 74 -16.95 -27.89 -12.06
N ASP A 75 -16.57 -29.13 -11.78
CA ASP A 75 -16.23 -29.62 -10.43
C ASP A 75 -15.03 -28.85 -9.86
N PHE A 76 -14.00 -28.60 -10.66
CA PHE A 76 -12.84 -27.82 -10.27
C PHE A 76 -13.22 -26.35 -9.99
N ALA A 77 -13.98 -25.73 -10.90
CA ALA A 77 -14.48 -24.37 -10.71
C ALA A 77 -15.38 -24.25 -9.46
N THR A 78 -16.21 -25.25 -9.22
CA THR A 78 -17.08 -25.30 -8.03
C THR A 78 -16.27 -25.45 -6.74
N LYS A 79 -15.25 -26.31 -6.74
CA LYS A 79 -14.34 -26.47 -5.59
C LYS A 79 -13.52 -25.20 -5.33
N ILE A 80 -12.98 -24.59 -6.38
CA ILE A 80 -12.28 -23.29 -6.25
C ILE A 80 -13.22 -22.23 -5.72
N LYS A 81 -14.44 -22.11 -6.28
CA LYS A 81 -15.43 -21.15 -5.82
C LYS A 81 -15.79 -21.38 -4.35
N ALA A 82 -16.08 -22.61 -3.95
CA ALA A 82 -16.36 -22.96 -2.55
C ALA A 82 -15.19 -22.66 -1.63
N TYR A 83 -13.94 -22.95 -2.05
CA TYR A 83 -12.74 -22.62 -1.30
C TYR A 83 -12.56 -21.10 -1.13
N TYR A 84 -12.78 -20.32 -2.20
CA TYR A 84 -12.73 -18.87 -2.13
C TYR A 84 -13.90 -18.29 -1.34
N GLU A 85 -15.09 -18.85 -1.43
CA GLU A 85 -16.24 -18.42 -0.64
C GLU A 85 -16.05 -18.71 0.85
N GLN A 86 -15.49 -19.84 1.22
CA GLN A 86 -15.10 -20.15 2.61
C GLN A 86 -14.00 -19.20 3.13
N LYS A 87 -13.04 -18.81 2.28
CA LYS A 87 -12.00 -17.83 2.64
C LYS A 87 -12.46 -16.37 2.53
N LYS A 88 -13.56 -16.11 1.85
CA LYS A 88 -13.98 -14.77 1.44
C LYS A 88 -14.46 -13.88 2.56
N GLN A 89 -14.69 -14.38 3.77
CA GLN A 89 -15.12 -13.55 4.89
C GLN A 89 -14.73 -14.13 6.25
N VAL A 90 -13.49 -14.11 6.58
CA VAL A 90 -13.18 -13.92 8.00
C VAL A 90 -13.41 -12.43 8.26
N LYS A 91 -14.64 -12.06 8.59
CA LYS A 91 -14.92 -10.72 9.13
C LYS A 91 -14.17 -10.62 10.45
N ARG A 92 -13.10 -9.84 10.45
CA ARG A 92 -12.39 -9.48 11.67
C ARG A 92 -12.79 -8.07 12.06
N GLU A 93 -12.99 -7.86 13.32
CA GLU A 93 -13.33 -6.54 13.84
C GLU A 93 -12.08 -5.82 14.32
N LEU A 94 -12.11 -4.50 14.37
CA LEU A 94 -10.99 -3.69 14.84
C LEU A 94 -10.57 -4.07 16.27
N LYS A 95 -11.54 -4.42 17.13
CA LYS A 95 -11.27 -4.89 18.50
C LYS A 95 -10.39 -6.13 18.58
N ASP A 96 -10.35 -6.95 17.50
CA ASP A 96 -9.47 -8.12 17.45
C ASP A 96 -7.98 -7.72 17.32
N LEU A 97 -7.71 -6.47 16.91
CA LEU A 97 -6.37 -5.86 16.87
C LEU A 97 -6.06 -5.04 18.13
N GLN A 98 -7.05 -4.77 19.00
CA GLN A 98 -6.91 -3.88 20.15
C GLN A 98 -7.08 -4.69 21.44
N ARG A 99 -5.98 -4.97 22.12
CA ARG A 99 -6.00 -5.66 23.41
C ARG A 99 -5.99 -4.61 24.52
N GLU A 100 -6.92 -4.66 25.46
CA GLU A 100 -7.06 -3.65 26.53
C GLU A 100 -5.74 -3.37 27.28
N GLN A 101 -4.93 -4.41 27.50
CA GLN A 101 -3.63 -4.30 28.16
C GLN A 101 -2.59 -3.48 27.38
N ASP A 102 -2.82 -3.27 26.08
CA ASP A 102 -1.89 -2.55 25.21
C ASP A 102 -2.28 -1.07 25.03
N PHE A 103 -3.35 -0.63 25.71
CA PHE A 103 -3.84 0.75 25.62
C PHE A 103 -2.80 1.74 26.15
N TRP A 104 -2.35 2.62 25.28
CA TRP A 104 -1.33 3.66 25.54
C TRP A 104 0.00 3.14 26.13
N THR A 105 0.39 1.95 25.76
CA THR A 105 1.63 1.33 26.27
C THR A 105 2.83 1.51 25.37
N LYS A 106 2.62 1.88 24.10
CA LYS A 106 3.71 2.00 23.14
C LYS A 106 4.38 3.37 23.19
N SER A 107 5.71 3.37 23.01
CA SER A 107 6.49 4.59 22.79
C SER A 107 6.81 4.79 21.32
N SER A 108 6.64 6.02 20.85
CA SER A 108 6.97 6.46 19.50
C SER A 108 8.41 7.00 19.38
N GLN A 109 9.28 6.75 20.36
CA GLN A 109 10.64 7.29 20.40
C GLN A 109 11.43 7.00 19.13
N SER A 110 11.57 5.74 18.72
CA SER A 110 12.31 5.36 17.51
C SER A 110 11.42 5.23 16.27
N LYS A 111 10.27 4.60 16.42
CA LYS A 111 9.30 4.38 15.35
C LYS A 111 7.89 4.26 15.90
N VAL A 112 6.94 4.38 15.01
CA VAL A 112 5.53 4.03 15.26
C VAL A 112 5.25 2.70 14.57
N SER A 113 4.62 1.77 15.28
CA SER A 113 4.26 0.44 14.76
C SER A 113 2.91 0.02 15.33
N VAL A 114 1.92 -0.14 14.46
CA VAL A 114 0.55 -0.55 14.84
C VAL A 114 0.05 -1.67 13.94
N PRO A 115 -0.69 -2.65 14.48
CA PRO A 115 -1.30 -3.68 13.68
C PRO A 115 -2.38 -3.06 12.78
N VAL A 116 -2.46 -3.51 11.53
CA VAL A 116 -3.44 -3.02 10.55
C VAL A 116 -4.27 -4.13 9.91
N GLY A 117 -3.98 -5.38 10.24
CA GLY A 117 -4.68 -6.53 9.72
C GLY A 117 -3.92 -7.83 9.94
N TRP A 118 -4.23 -8.84 9.14
CA TRP A 118 -3.56 -10.14 9.16
C TRP A 118 -3.21 -10.59 7.75
N ASP A 119 -2.12 -11.32 7.64
CA ASP A 119 -1.74 -12.00 6.42
C ASP A 119 -2.61 -13.26 6.16
N ILE A 120 -2.31 -13.95 5.07
CA ILE A 120 -3.01 -15.19 4.69
C ILE A 120 -2.79 -16.35 5.69
N ASN A 121 -1.77 -16.25 6.53
CA ASN A 121 -1.44 -17.23 7.57
C ASN A 121 -2.00 -16.81 8.94
N HIS A 122 -2.87 -15.83 8.98
CA HIS A 122 -3.45 -15.25 10.19
C HIS A 122 -2.44 -14.60 11.15
N LYS A 123 -1.25 -14.23 10.65
CA LYS A 123 -0.28 -13.45 11.41
C LYS A 123 -0.62 -11.97 11.30
N GLU A 124 -0.55 -11.26 12.43
CA GLU A 124 -0.74 -9.80 12.45
C GLU A 124 0.29 -9.10 11.57
N VAL A 125 -0.20 -8.18 10.76
CA VAL A 125 0.63 -7.29 9.91
C VAL A 125 0.62 -5.91 10.53
N CYS A 126 1.80 -5.37 10.81
CA CYS A 126 1.96 -4.03 11.34
C CYS A 126 2.32 -3.03 10.24
N PHE A 127 1.72 -1.85 10.33
CA PHE A 127 2.18 -0.66 9.63
C PHE A 127 3.27 0.00 10.48
N GLU A 128 4.40 0.29 9.87
CA GLU A 128 5.53 0.92 10.55
C GLU A 128 5.95 2.20 9.84
N ILE A 129 6.24 3.23 10.63
CA ILE A 129 6.78 4.51 10.16
C ILE A 129 7.79 5.03 11.19
N GLY A 130 8.94 5.51 10.74
CA GLY A 130 10.02 5.97 11.61
C GLY A 130 11.19 6.49 10.82
N GLU A 131 12.37 6.57 11.41
CA GLU A 131 13.57 7.20 10.84
C GLU A 131 13.98 6.63 9.48
N ALA A 132 13.83 5.32 9.27
CA ALA A 132 14.17 4.68 7.99
C ALA A 132 13.12 4.90 6.90
N GLN A 133 11.86 5.19 7.27
CA GLN A 133 10.74 5.40 6.38
C GLN A 133 9.78 6.41 6.97
N ASN A 134 9.97 7.67 6.63
CA ASN A 134 9.20 8.79 7.18
C ASN A 134 7.88 9.04 6.44
N HIS A 135 7.76 8.59 5.20
CA HIS A 135 6.61 8.84 4.34
C HIS A 135 6.09 7.56 3.72
N THR A 136 4.79 7.48 3.57
CA THR A 136 4.12 6.34 2.94
C THR A 136 3.05 6.84 1.97
N LEU A 137 3.06 6.35 0.75
CA LEU A 137 2.01 6.57 -0.24
C LEU A 137 1.10 5.35 -0.31
N ILE A 138 -0.20 5.58 -0.09
CA ILE A 138 -1.23 4.53 -0.15
C ILE A 138 -2.07 4.75 -1.40
N CYS A 139 -1.99 3.82 -2.34
CA CYS A 139 -2.73 3.87 -3.60
C CYS A 139 -3.75 2.74 -3.66
N GLY A 140 -4.92 3.02 -4.26
CA GLY A 140 -5.95 2.00 -4.43
C GLY A 140 -7.10 2.52 -5.31
N ARG A 141 -7.77 1.59 -6.00
CA ARG A 141 -8.99 1.90 -6.76
C ARG A 141 -10.10 2.30 -5.79
N SER A 142 -11.12 3.01 -6.30
CA SER A 142 -12.36 3.22 -5.55
C SER A 142 -12.93 1.86 -5.10
N GLY A 143 -13.34 1.78 -3.83
CA GLY A 143 -13.85 0.54 -3.24
C GLY A 143 -12.79 -0.51 -2.85
N SER A 144 -11.48 -0.22 -3.00
CA SER A 144 -10.39 -1.15 -2.59
C SER A 144 -10.18 -1.26 -1.08
N GLY A 145 -10.85 -0.42 -0.28
CA GLY A 145 -10.69 -0.38 1.17
C GLY A 145 -9.66 0.63 1.69
N LYS A 146 -9.19 1.58 0.84
CA LYS A 146 -8.24 2.63 1.25
C LYS A 146 -8.72 3.38 2.50
N SER A 147 -9.95 3.92 2.46
CA SER A 147 -10.53 4.65 3.60
C SER A 147 -10.66 3.77 4.84
N ASN A 148 -11.11 2.52 4.69
CA ASN A 148 -11.17 1.58 5.80
C ASN A 148 -9.77 1.33 6.42
N PHE A 149 -8.74 1.19 5.59
CA PHE A 149 -7.37 1.08 6.05
C PHE A 149 -6.91 2.32 6.83
N LEU A 150 -7.23 3.53 6.34
CA LEU A 150 -6.90 4.76 7.04
C LEU A 150 -7.61 4.85 8.40
N HIS A 151 -8.88 4.46 8.48
CA HIS A 151 -9.60 4.40 9.77
C HIS A 151 -8.98 3.39 10.73
N VAL A 152 -8.64 2.19 10.28
CA VAL A 152 -7.94 1.19 11.10
C VAL A 152 -6.60 1.75 11.60
N LEU A 153 -5.84 2.39 10.73
CA LEU A 153 -4.56 3.01 11.08
C LEU A 153 -4.73 4.11 12.14
N ILE A 154 -5.63 5.07 11.92
CA ILE A 154 -5.89 6.19 12.84
C ILE A 154 -6.33 5.68 14.21
N GLN A 155 -7.28 4.75 14.25
CA GLN A 155 -7.81 4.22 15.50
C GLN A 155 -6.77 3.39 16.26
N ASN A 156 -5.94 2.61 15.56
CA ASN A 156 -4.87 1.87 16.22
C ASN A 156 -3.72 2.77 16.66
N LEU A 157 -3.40 3.83 15.93
CA LEU A 157 -2.46 4.86 16.40
C LEU A 157 -2.95 5.44 17.72
N ALA A 158 -4.20 5.85 17.79
CA ALA A 158 -4.79 6.43 18.99
C ALA A 158 -4.96 5.44 20.14
N PHE A 159 -5.12 4.16 19.84
CA PHE A 159 -5.24 3.11 20.86
C PHE A 159 -3.88 2.74 21.48
N TYR A 160 -2.85 2.59 20.67
CA TYR A 160 -1.55 2.09 21.15
C TYR A 160 -0.65 3.16 21.74
N TYR A 161 -0.79 4.42 21.32
CA TYR A 161 0.07 5.54 21.73
C TYR A 161 -0.74 6.58 22.48
N ALA A 162 -0.19 7.14 23.54
CA ALA A 162 -0.81 8.25 24.26
C ALA A 162 -0.70 9.58 23.48
N PRO A 163 -1.53 10.60 23.77
CA PRO A 163 -1.48 11.90 23.07
C PRO A 163 -0.18 12.67 23.21
N ASN A 164 0.62 12.40 24.25
CA ASN A 164 1.97 12.95 24.41
C ASN A 164 3.04 12.18 23.61
N GLU A 165 2.71 10.98 23.12
CA GLU A 165 3.57 10.19 22.24
C GLU A 165 3.40 10.58 20.77
N ILE A 166 2.15 10.76 20.32
CA ILE A 166 1.82 11.13 18.94
C ILE A 166 0.74 12.19 18.88
N GLN A 167 0.77 13.00 17.82
CA GLN A 167 -0.28 13.95 17.48
C GLN A 167 -0.69 13.76 16.03
N LEU A 168 -1.99 13.74 15.76
CA LEU A 168 -2.58 13.46 14.46
C LEU A 168 -3.08 14.75 13.79
N PHE A 169 -2.75 14.90 12.52
CA PHE A 169 -3.24 15.93 11.62
C PHE A 169 -3.92 15.23 10.45
N LEU A 170 -5.25 15.34 10.38
CA LEU A 170 -6.08 14.64 9.42
C LEU A 170 -6.62 15.65 8.40
N LEU A 171 -6.21 15.49 7.14
CA LEU A 171 -6.62 16.36 6.04
C LEU A 171 -7.38 15.53 5.00
N ASP A 172 -8.62 15.92 4.74
CA ASP A 172 -9.49 15.29 3.75
C ASP A 172 -9.84 16.28 2.66
N TYR A 173 -9.34 16.01 1.45
CA TYR A 173 -9.61 16.82 0.26
C TYR A 173 -10.81 16.33 -0.54
N LYS A 174 -11.50 15.28 -0.07
CA LYS A 174 -12.72 14.75 -0.67
C LYS A 174 -13.97 15.20 0.12
N GLU A 175 -14.21 16.52 0.12
CA GLU A 175 -15.39 17.12 0.76
C GLU A 175 -15.57 16.80 2.26
N GLY A 176 -14.52 16.39 2.94
CA GLY A 176 -14.53 16.15 4.38
C GLY A 176 -15.31 14.92 4.86
N VAL A 177 -15.64 14.01 3.96
CA VAL A 177 -16.52 12.87 4.28
C VAL A 177 -15.84 11.83 5.17
N GLU A 178 -14.56 11.54 4.89
CA GLU A 178 -13.87 10.43 5.54
C GLU A 178 -13.48 10.76 6.99
N PHE A 179 -12.93 11.94 7.27
CA PHE A 179 -12.45 12.26 8.62
C PHE A 179 -13.42 13.06 9.48
N ASN A 180 -14.62 13.36 8.97
CA ASN A 180 -15.64 14.11 9.72
C ASN A 180 -16.03 13.44 11.05
N ALA A 181 -15.94 12.11 11.11
CA ALA A 181 -16.17 11.35 12.35
C ALA A 181 -15.23 11.74 13.49
N TYR A 182 -14.04 12.24 13.17
CA TYR A 182 -13.02 12.65 14.14
C TYR A 182 -13.04 14.16 14.44
N ALA A 183 -13.90 14.95 13.75
CA ALA A 183 -13.94 16.39 13.88
C ALA A 183 -14.65 16.87 15.17
N LYS A 184 -15.42 15.99 15.83
CA LYS A 184 -16.07 16.35 17.09
C LYS A 184 -15.05 16.38 18.22
N GLU A 185 -15.11 17.45 19.01
CA GLU A 185 -14.27 17.63 20.18
C GLU A 185 -14.43 16.44 21.16
N GLY A 186 -13.29 15.94 21.66
CA GLY A 186 -13.25 14.84 22.62
C GLY A 186 -13.37 13.42 22.05
N ILE A 187 -13.62 13.26 20.74
CA ILE A 187 -13.66 11.92 20.13
C ILE A 187 -12.27 11.34 19.91
N LEU A 188 -11.30 12.19 19.54
CA LEU A 188 -9.93 11.76 19.26
C LEU A 188 -8.95 12.75 19.92
N GLU A 189 -8.49 12.42 21.13
CA GLU A 189 -7.60 13.30 21.92
C GLU A 189 -6.26 13.61 21.22
N HIS A 190 -5.84 12.73 20.32
CA HIS A 190 -4.61 12.87 19.52
C HIS A 190 -4.74 13.89 18.40
N ALA A 191 -5.97 14.19 17.95
CA ALA A 191 -6.20 15.08 16.82
C ALA A 191 -5.91 16.53 17.21
N ARG A 192 -4.94 17.14 16.54
CA ARG A 192 -4.63 18.57 16.63
C ARG A 192 -5.28 19.36 15.52
N LEU A 193 -5.56 18.69 14.43
CA LEU A 193 -6.25 19.24 13.27
C LEU A 193 -7.05 18.15 12.59
N VAL A 194 -8.33 18.44 12.33
CA VAL A 194 -9.16 17.67 11.39
C VAL A 194 -9.71 18.66 10.39
N SER A 195 -9.19 18.63 9.16
CA SER A 195 -9.68 19.46 8.07
C SER A 195 -10.70 18.68 7.25
N VAL A 196 -11.89 19.23 7.19
CA VAL A 196 -13.02 18.71 6.41
C VAL A 196 -13.30 19.58 5.18
N THR A 197 -12.33 20.43 4.80
CA THR A 197 -12.47 21.35 3.65
C THR A 197 -11.43 21.00 2.60
N SER A 198 -11.86 20.95 1.36
CA SER A 198 -11.00 20.70 0.19
C SER A 198 -10.28 21.95 -0.34
N SER A 199 -10.10 23.00 0.48
CA SER A 199 -9.40 24.22 0.07
C SER A 199 -7.89 23.98 -0.06
N VAL A 200 -7.38 24.13 -1.27
CA VAL A 200 -5.93 24.08 -1.55
C VAL A 200 -5.17 25.14 -0.76
N GLY A 201 -5.73 26.35 -0.63
CA GLY A 201 -5.12 27.43 0.17
C GLY A 201 -4.94 27.07 1.63
N PHE A 202 -5.86 26.30 2.21
CA PHE A 202 -5.71 25.76 3.55
C PHE A 202 -4.54 24.77 3.61
N GLY A 203 -4.45 23.85 2.63
CA GLY A 203 -3.37 22.87 2.55
C GLY A 203 -1.99 23.52 2.48
N VAL A 204 -1.84 24.53 1.60
CA VAL A 204 -0.59 25.34 1.51
C VAL A 204 -0.25 26.02 2.84
N SER A 205 -1.25 26.56 3.54
CA SER A 205 -1.06 27.18 4.84
C SER A 205 -0.63 26.17 5.91
N PHE A 206 -1.22 24.99 5.89
CA PHE A 206 -0.84 23.89 6.77
C PHE A 206 0.59 23.42 6.52
N LEU A 207 0.98 23.21 5.25
CA LEU A 207 2.36 22.83 4.88
C LEU A 207 3.37 23.91 5.33
N SER A 208 3.03 25.19 5.17
CA SER A 208 3.86 26.29 5.65
C SER A 208 4.00 26.28 7.19
N TRP A 209 2.94 25.94 7.91
CA TRP A 209 2.99 25.77 9.35
C TRP A 209 3.88 24.58 9.74
N LEU A 210 3.73 23.44 9.05
CA LEU A 210 4.51 22.23 9.31
C LEU A 210 6.01 22.47 9.08
N ASP A 211 6.39 23.21 8.03
CA ASP A 211 7.77 23.63 7.78
C ASP A 211 8.33 24.47 8.94
N LYS A 212 7.54 25.45 9.41
CA LYS A 212 7.93 26.26 10.57
C LYS A 212 8.10 25.44 11.84
N GLU A 213 7.19 24.49 12.09
CA GLU A 213 7.27 23.61 13.26
C GLU A 213 8.48 22.68 13.17
N THR A 214 8.79 22.15 11.99
CA THR A 214 9.98 21.33 11.76
C THR A 214 11.26 22.11 12.03
N LYS A 215 11.36 23.35 11.51
CA LYS A 215 12.48 24.26 11.78
C LYS A 215 12.62 24.59 13.26
N LYS A 216 11.51 24.91 13.92
CA LYS A 216 11.49 25.19 15.36
C LYS A 216 12.01 24.00 16.18
N ARG A 217 11.62 22.76 15.83
CA ARG A 217 12.12 21.55 16.48
C ARG A 217 13.61 21.36 16.22
N GLY A 218 14.07 21.59 14.97
CA GLY A 218 15.48 21.54 14.63
C GLY A 218 16.33 22.55 15.41
N GLU A 219 15.86 23.78 15.61
CA GLU A 219 16.54 24.76 16.45
C GLU A 219 16.57 24.35 17.92
N LEU A 220 15.51 23.72 18.42
CA LEU A 220 15.49 23.16 19.76
C LEU A 220 16.51 22.03 19.94
N PHE A 221 16.65 21.15 18.95
CA PHE A 221 17.64 20.06 18.99
C PHE A 221 19.08 20.59 19.07
N LYS A 222 19.38 21.68 18.37
CA LYS A 222 20.72 22.31 18.40
C LYS A 222 21.13 22.87 19.77
N GLN A 223 20.18 23.05 20.69
CA GLN A 223 20.48 23.51 22.05
C GLN A 223 21.14 22.38 22.91
N PHE A 224 21.15 21.15 22.42
CA PHE A 224 21.69 20.00 23.11
C PHE A 224 22.86 19.41 22.32
N SER A 225 23.97 19.11 22.99
CA SER A 225 25.24 18.75 22.34
C SER A 225 25.21 17.42 21.55
N ASN A 226 24.27 16.51 21.78
CA ASN A 226 24.25 15.17 21.19
C ASN A 226 22.87 14.79 20.65
N VAL A 227 22.00 15.76 20.37
CA VAL A 227 20.65 15.53 19.84
C VAL A 227 20.67 15.74 18.33
N LYS A 228 20.44 14.67 17.57
CA LYS A 228 20.38 14.70 16.10
C LYS A 228 18.96 14.60 15.56
N ASP A 229 18.08 13.96 16.31
CA ASP A 229 16.72 13.61 15.91
C ASP A 229 15.76 13.62 17.10
N LEU A 230 14.49 13.30 16.83
CA LEU A 230 13.45 13.23 17.85
C LEU A 230 13.75 12.15 18.90
N SER A 231 14.34 11.00 18.49
CA SER A 231 14.67 9.91 19.39
C SER A 231 15.70 10.32 20.45
N ASP A 232 16.70 11.09 20.03
CA ASP A 232 17.69 11.67 20.93
C ASP A 232 17.08 12.75 21.83
N TYR A 233 16.26 13.67 21.26
CA TYR A 233 15.65 14.73 22.03
C TYR A 233 14.76 14.20 23.16
N ARG A 234 14.04 13.11 22.92
CA ARG A 234 13.13 12.51 23.92
C ARG A 234 13.84 11.91 25.15
N LYS A 235 15.17 11.83 25.14
CA LYS A 235 15.97 11.56 26.33
C LYS A 235 16.08 12.78 27.26
N HIS A 236 15.77 13.97 26.76
CA HIS A 236 15.88 15.26 27.46
C HIS A 236 14.53 15.88 27.79
N GLY A 237 13.48 15.56 27.04
CA GLY A 237 12.14 16.12 27.24
C GLY A 237 11.06 15.44 26.41
N GLU A 238 9.82 15.74 26.71
CA GLU A 238 8.68 15.23 25.96
C GLU A 238 8.49 16.00 24.66
N MET A 239 8.32 15.28 23.58
CA MET A 239 7.93 15.84 22.27
C MET A 239 7.18 14.78 21.48
N PRO A 240 5.89 15.00 21.17
CA PRO A 240 5.11 14.04 20.39
C PRO A 240 5.59 14.00 18.94
N ARG A 241 5.53 12.81 18.34
CA ARG A 241 5.71 12.65 16.91
C ARG A 241 4.46 13.18 16.17
N LEU A 242 4.66 13.98 15.15
CA LEU A 242 3.56 14.49 14.32
C LEU A 242 3.29 13.50 13.19
N ILE A 243 2.06 13.06 13.08
CA ILE A 243 1.59 12.16 12.03
C ILE A 243 0.55 12.89 11.20
N VAL A 244 0.86 13.10 9.94
CA VAL A 244 -0.03 13.76 8.98
C VAL A 244 -0.65 12.72 8.07
N VAL A 245 -1.95 12.63 8.05
CA VAL A 245 -2.72 11.75 7.16
C VAL A 245 -3.48 12.63 6.18
N VAL A 246 -3.22 12.44 4.89
CA VAL A 246 -3.86 13.21 3.82
C VAL A 246 -4.60 12.25 2.92
N ASP A 247 -5.91 12.36 2.87
CA ASP A 247 -6.73 11.65 1.88
C ASP A 247 -6.94 12.53 0.63
N GLU A 248 -7.01 11.86 -0.54
CA GLU A 248 -7.11 12.50 -1.87
C GLU A 248 -6.01 13.57 -2.11
N PHE A 249 -4.79 13.22 -1.71
CA PHE A 249 -3.60 14.08 -1.80
C PHE A 249 -3.38 14.72 -3.17
N GLN A 250 -3.79 14.09 -4.27
CA GLN A 250 -3.66 14.62 -5.63
C GLN A 250 -4.41 15.93 -5.85
N VAL A 251 -5.44 16.22 -5.05
CA VAL A 251 -6.21 17.48 -5.16
C VAL A 251 -5.32 18.70 -4.87
N LEU A 252 -4.34 18.58 -3.98
CA LEU A 252 -3.36 19.63 -3.73
C LEU A 252 -2.62 20.11 -4.99
N PHE A 253 -2.51 19.25 -5.99
CA PHE A 253 -1.80 19.52 -7.24
C PHE A 253 -2.73 19.88 -8.41
N SER A 254 -3.98 19.40 -8.39
CA SER A 254 -4.90 19.59 -9.51
C SER A 254 -5.53 20.97 -9.53
N ASP A 255 -5.93 21.48 -8.38
CA ASP A 255 -6.72 22.71 -8.25
C ASP A 255 -5.89 23.94 -7.81
N SER A 256 -4.58 23.77 -7.64
CA SER A 256 -3.69 24.85 -7.21
C SER A 256 -3.31 25.78 -8.35
N THR A 257 -3.20 27.08 -8.05
CA THR A 257 -2.57 28.08 -8.93
C THR A 257 -1.09 27.72 -9.14
N SER A 258 -0.44 28.23 -10.21
CA SER A 258 0.98 27.95 -10.46
C SER A 258 1.88 28.28 -9.27
N LYS A 259 1.60 29.38 -8.53
CA LYS A 259 2.35 29.76 -7.34
C LYS A 259 2.13 28.83 -6.13
N GLU A 260 0.94 28.25 -6.02
CA GLU A 260 0.62 27.29 -4.95
C GLU A 260 1.25 25.94 -5.26
N LYS A 261 1.28 25.53 -6.55
CA LYS A 261 1.99 24.32 -6.99
C LYS A 261 3.48 24.38 -6.66
N GLU A 262 4.15 25.49 -7.00
CA GLU A 262 5.56 25.70 -6.66
C GLU A 262 5.83 25.57 -5.16
N LYS A 263 4.94 26.09 -4.31
CA LYS A 263 5.09 25.98 -2.85
C LYS A 263 4.90 24.55 -2.35
N VAL A 264 3.92 23.82 -2.88
CA VAL A 264 3.67 22.42 -2.52
C VAL A 264 4.85 21.56 -2.98
N GLU A 265 5.29 21.72 -4.23
CA GLU A 265 6.44 21.00 -4.79
C GLU A 265 7.74 21.30 -4.03
N ALA A 266 7.97 22.56 -3.65
CA ALA A 266 9.13 22.94 -2.85
C ALA A 266 9.16 22.24 -1.49
N TYR A 267 7.99 22.05 -0.87
CA TYR A 267 7.90 21.34 0.42
C TYR A 267 8.30 19.86 0.29
N PHE A 268 7.83 19.17 -0.77
CA PHE A 268 8.13 17.75 -0.98
C PHE A 268 9.52 17.47 -1.59
N ASN A 269 10.11 18.46 -2.24
CA ASN A 269 11.43 18.34 -2.84
C ASN A 269 12.58 18.77 -1.91
N HIS A 270 12.29 19.31 -0.73
CA HIS A 270 13.32 19.53 0.26
C HIS A 270 13.73 18.20 0.90
N PRO A 271 15.00 17.78 0.79
CA PRO A 271 15.50 16.66 1.57
C PRO A 271 15.40 17.03 3.05
N ALA A 272 14.83 16.12 3.83
CA ALA A 272 14.73 16.22 5.29
C ALA A 272 16.10 16.17 5.95
#